data_3103e99e65f538e017221da2308ec08b
#
_entry.id   3103e99e65f538e017221da2308ec08b
#
_cell.length_a   1.000
_cell.length_b   1.000
_cell.length_c   1.000
_cell.angle_alpha   90.00
_cell.angle_beta   90.00
_cell.angle_gamma   90.00
#
_symmetry.space_group_name_H-M   'P 1'
#
loop_
_entity.id
_entity.type
_entity.pdbx_description
1 polymer ?
#
loop_
_entity_poly.entity_id
_entity_poly.type
_entity_poly.pdbx_seq_one_letter_code
_entity_poly.pdbx_strand_id
1 'polypeptide(L)'
;NTTSSRAPIGPADGSLEGFDGGDPTFGIAKAVLPSAIWNDVMSYCSNQWLSDYTYTGMYNNMIANPSLVAASAQAMGTAGDFLVLSGVINPEANTAGFAFVRRLDNVINAPTLTPGAYSLRLVDGQNAPLADYPFSPTEVEHGEGLGFNQVVTFVAGTRAIEIVQTSNGQV
;
A
#
# COMPACT_ATOMS: atom_id res chain seq x y z
N ASN A 1 18.27 0.51 -31.79
CA ASN A 1 18.13 1.88 -31.28
C ASN A 1 17.42 1.84 -29.93
N THR A 2 18.16 1.51 -28.91
CA THR A 2 17.72 1.59 -27.55
C THR A 2 18.10 2.94 -26.97
N THR A 3 17.38 3.96 -27.30
CA THR A 3 17.29 5.11 -26.41
C THR A 3 16.49 4.63 -25.21
N SER A 4 17.17 4.16 -24.18
CA SER A 4 16.64 4.09 -22.85
C SER A 4 16.20 5.52 -22.52
N SER A 5 14.91 5.78 -22.63
CA SER A 5 14.35 7.05 -22.26
C SER A 5 14.35 7.13 -20.72
N ARG A 6 15.48 7.54 -20.16
CA ARG A 6 15.47 8.10 -18.82
C ARG A 6 14.52 9.28 -18.89
N ALA A 7 13.41 9.19 -18.21
CA ALA A 7 12.55 10.33 -18.00
C ALA A 7 13.00 10.97 -16.67
N PRO A 8 13.83 12.03 -16.70
CA PRO A 8 14.25 12.75 -15.51
C PRO A 8 13.03 13.43 -14.89
N ILE A 9 13.10 13.75 -13.61
CA ILE A 9 12.03 14.47 -12.90
C ILE A 9 11.89 15.92 -13.39
N GLY A 10 12.88 16.43 -14.10
CA GLY A 10 12.90 17.75 -14.70
C GLY A 10 14.02 17.87 -15.71
N PRO A 11 14.21 19.05 -16.33
CA PRO A 11 15.33 19.30 -17.22
C PRO A 11 16.67 19.05 -16.54
N ALA A 12 17.60 18.42 -17.24
CA ALA A 12 18.93 18.08 -16.69
C ALA A 12 19.83 19.33 -16.48
N ASP A 13 19.35 20.52 -16.84
CA ASP A 13 20.03 21.79 -16.65
C ASP A 13 19.92 22.37 -15.22
N GLY A 14 19.23 21.66 -14.32
CA GLY A 14 19.03 22.09 -12.93
C GLY A 14 17.98 23.21 -12.78
N SER A 15 17.21 23.50 -13.82
CA SER A 15 16.15 24.52 -13.76
C SER A 15 14.92 24.05 -12.97
N LEU A 16 14.79 22.75 -12.75
CA LEU A 16 13.73 22.13 -11.96
C LEU A 16 14.31 20.96 -11.15
N GLU A 17 14.24 21.09 -9.86
CA GLU A 17 14.69 20.06 -8.90
C GLU A 17 13.49 19.50 -8.15
N GLY A 18 13.57 18.24 -7.73
CA GLY A 18 12.62 17.66 -6.80
C GLY A 18 12.89 18.11 -5.36
N PHE A 19 11.88 18.06 -4.52
CA PHE A 19 12.04 18.38 -3.10
C PHE A 19 11.33 17.31 -2.25
N ASP A 20 12.13 16.60 -1.45
CA ASP A 20 11.62 15.71 -0.41
C ASP A 20 11.46 16.48 0.89
N GLY A 21 10.22 16.61 1.37
CA GLY A 21 9.90 17.26 2.64
C GLY A 21 10.41 16.49 3.87
N GLY A 22 10.91 15.29 3.68
CA GLY A 22 11.31 14.38 4.75
C GLY A 22 10.13 13.88 5.58
N ASP A 23 10.42 12.96 6.47
CA ASP A 23 9.47 12.50 7.50
C ASP A 23 10.23 12.33 8.83
N PRO A 24 10.06 13.26 9.79
CA PRO A 24 10.76 13.18 11.07
C PRO A 24 10.34 11.94 11.89
N THR A 25 9.14 11.40 11.66
CA THR A 25 8.65 10.20 12.35
C THR A 25 9.49 8.98 12.00
N PHE A 26 9.98 8.92 10.75
CA PHE A 26 10.83 7.83 10.25
C PHE A 26 12.32 8.23 10.17
N GLY A 27 12.70 9.39 10.69
CA GLY A 27 14.07 9.87 10.62
C GLY A 27 14.55 10.24 9.20
N ILE A 28 13.61 10.49 8.28
CA ILE A 28 13.93 10.87 6.90
C ILE A 28 14.18 12.37 6.86
N ALA A 29 15.40 12.76 6.48
CA ALA A 29 15.78 14.16 6.34
C ALA A 29 15.17 14.79 5.07
N LYS A 30 14.96 16.10 5.14
CA LYS A 30 14.61 16.90 3.95
C LYS A 30 15.77 16.88 2.95
N ALA A 31 15.45 16.74 1.67
CA ALA A 31 16.44 16.68 0.61
C ALA A 31 15.99 17.41 -0.66
N VAL A 32 16.95 17.95 -1.39
CA VAL A 32 16.77 18.38 -2.77
C VAL A 32 17.16 17.21 -3.66
N LEU A 33 16.34 16.91 -4.65
CA LEU A 33 16.50 15.78 -5.56
C LEU A 33 16.94 16.30 -6.94
N PRO A 34 18.26 16.22 -7.25
CA PRO A 34 18.77 16.71 -8.52
C PRO A 34 18.18 16.00 -9.73
N SER A 35 17.60 16.75 -10.67
CA SER A 35 16.99 16.21 -11.89
C SER A 35 17.96 15.41 -12.77
N ALA A 36 19.26 15.66 -12.64
CA ALA A 36 20.29 14.94 -13.39
C ALA A 36 20.44 13.45 -12.99
N ILE A 37 20.02 13.09 -11.76
CA ILE A 37 20.22 11.73 -11.19
C ILE A 37 18.92 11.06 -10.77
N TRP A 38 17.85 11.82 -10.57
CA TRP A 38 16.53 11.30 -10.24
C TRP A 38 15.67 11.16 -11.49
N ASN A 39 14.87 10.10 -11.54
CA ASN A 39 14.08 9.74 -12.69
C ASN A 39 12.60 9.72 -12.33
N ASP A 40 11.74 9.94 -13.32
CA ASP A 40 10.30 9.81 -13.11
C ASP A 40 9.93 8.38 -12.70
N VAL A 41 8.97 8.25 -11.81
CA VAL A 41 8.45 6.97 -11.34
C VAL A 41 7.90 6.08 -12.46
N MET A 42 7.51 6.67 -13.60
CA MET A 42 7.09 5.93 -14.79
C MET A 42 8.26 5.37 -15.61
N SER A 43 9.50 5.69 -15.25
CA SER A 43 10.69 5.07 -15.80
C SER A 43 11.08 3.84 -14.97
N TYR A 44 11.61 2.80 -15.61
CA TYR A 44 12.12 1.61 -14.91
C TYR A 44 13.55 1.83 -14.37
N CYS A 45 13.90 3.06 -14.02
CA CYS A 45 15.22 3.42 -13.52
C CYS A 45 15.24 3.43 -11.99
N SER A 46 16.42 3.33 -11.38
CA SER A 46 16.64 3.61 -9.95
C SER A 46 16.55 5.12 -9.66
N ASN A 47 16.49 5.48 -8.39
CA ASN A 47 16.29 6.87 -7.93
C ASN A 47 15.00 7.47 -8.52
N GLN A 48 13.87 6.91 -8.13
CA GLN A 48 12.57 7.31 -8.65
C GLN A 48 11.94 8.40 -7.79
N TRP A 49 11.32 9.35 -8.46
CA TRP A 49 10.50 10.41 -7.89
C TRP A 49 9.36 10.78 -8.85
N LEU A 50 8.40 11.55 -8.39
CA LEU A 50 7.35 12.09 -9.28
C LEU A 50 7.87 13.31 -10.01
N SER A 51 7.91 13.26 -11.36
CA SER A 51 8.15 14.46 -12.16
C SER A 51 6.96 15.41 -12.10
N ASP A 52 7.19 16.67 -12.45
CA ASP A 52 6.14 17.67 -12.62
C ASP A 52 5.11 17.25 -13.69
N TYR A 53 5.56 16.60 -14.74
CA TYR A 53 4.69 16.07 -15.80
C TYR A 53 3.74 14.99 -15.25
N THR A 54 4.27 14.00 -14.55
CA THR A 54 3.46 12.93 -13.95
C THR A 54 2.53 13.48 -12.88
N TYR A 55 3.04 14.35 -12.00
CA TYR A 55 2.22 15.01 -10.98
C TYR A 55 1.06 15.81 -11.60
N THR A 56 1.37 16.64 -12.61
CA THR A 56 0.36 17.45 -13.31
C THR A 56 -0.66 16.56 -14.02
N GLY A 57 -0.20 15.47 -14.65
CA GLY A 57 -1.08 14.49 -15.28
C GLY A 57 -2.06 13.86 -14.29
N MET A 58 -1.58 13.42 -13.13
CA MET A 58 -2.41 12.88 -12.06
C MET A 58 -3.40 13.92 -11.52
N TYR A 59 -2.93 15.14 -11.26
CA TYR A 59 -3.76 16.24 -10.77
C TYR A 59 -4.88 16.59 -11.76
N ASN A 60 -4.56 16.74 -13.04
CA ASN A 60 -5.55 17.01 -14.08
C ASN A 60 -6.56 15.88 -14.24
N ASN A 61 -6.09 14.63 -14.12
CA ASN A 61 -7.00 13.47 -14.14
C ASN A 61 -7.97 13.48 -12.95
N MET A 62 -7.51 13.81 -11.75
CA MET A 62 -8.39 13.96 -10.59
C MET A 62 -9.42 15.08 -10.75
N ILE A 63 -9.04 16.22 -11.34
CA ILE A 63 -9.97 17.30 -11.63
C ILE A 63 -10.99 16.90 -12.70
N ALA A 64 -10.53 16.25 -13.77
CA ALA A 64 -11.40 15.82 -14.87
C ALA A 64 -12.37 14.72 -14.45
N ASN A 65 -12.02 13.95 -13.43
CA ASN A 65 -12.80 12.82 -12.94
C ASN A 65 -13.12 12.98 -11.42
N PRO A 66 -13.90 14.00 -11.05
CA PRO A 66 -14.20 14.28 -9.64
C PRO A 66 -14.94 13.12 -8.94
N SER A 67 -15.57 12.23 -9.69
CA SER A 67 -16.17 11.02 -9.14
C SER A 67 -15.16 10.06 -8.51
N LEU A 68 -13.91 10.06 -8.97
CA LEU A 68 -12.84 9.26 -8.35
C LEU A 68 -12.44 9.82 -6.97
N VAL A 69 -12.57 11.15 -6.81
CA VAL A 69 -12.28 11.84 -5.54
C VAL A 69 -13.53 11.91 -4.67
N ALA A 70 -14.71 12.11 -5.29
CA ALA A 70 -15.99 12.21 -4.57
C ALA A 70 -16.45 10.85 -4.02
N ALA A 71 -16.09 9.73 -4.65
CA ALA A 71 -16.36 8.40 -4.11
C ALA A 71 -15.66 8.18 -2.76
N SER A 72 -14.52 8.82 -2.54
CA SER A 72 -13.84 8.84 -1.24
C SER A 72 -14.43 9.84 -0.24
N ALA A 73 -15.16 10.85 -0.70
CA ALA A 73 -15.76 11.88 0.14
C ALA A 73 -17.23 11.59 0.54
N GLN A 74 -17.93 10.72 -0.19
CA GLN A 74 -19.36 10.44 0.04
C GLN A 74 -19.67 9.41 1.12
N ALA A 75 -18.69 8.71 1.61
CA ALA A 75 -18.85 7.79 2.74
C ALA A 75 -18.05 8.32 3.94
N MET A 76 -18.44 9.45 4.52
CA MET A 76 -17.93 9.82 5.85
C MET A 76 -18.50 8.81 6.86
N GLY A 77 -17.91 7.61 6.84
CA GLY A 77 -18.12 6.61 7.87
C GLY A 77 -17.59 7.13 9.22
N THR A 78 -18.04 6.51 10.29
CA THR A 78 -17.47 6.75 11.62
C THR A 78 -15.98 6.49 11.56
N ALA A 79 -15.19 7.46 12.04
CA ALA A 79 -13.75 7.27 12.17
C ALA A 79 -13.46 6.06 13.06
N GLY A 80 -12.56 5.22 12.65
CA GLY A 80 -12.18 4.02 13.38
C GLY A 80 -10.68 3.75 13.30
N ASP A 81 -10.22 2.84 14.12
CA ASP A 81 -8.86 2.35 14.09
C ASP A 81 -8.78 1.15 13.17
N PHE A 82 -7.77 1.12 12.32
CA PHE A 82 -7.57 0.07 11.33
C PHE A 82 -6.16 -0.50 11.39
N LEU A 83 -6.01 -1.70 10.85
CA LEU A 83 -4.71 -2.32 10.56
C LEU A 83 -4.52 -2.35 9.06
N VAL A 84 -3.39 -1.84 8.59
CA VAL A 84 -2.90 -2.06 7.23
C VAL A 84 -1.92 -3.21 7.28
N LEU A 85 -2.17 -4.23 6.45
CA LEU A 85 -1.43 -5.48 6.44
C LEU A 85 -1.06 -5.82 5.00
N SER A 86 0.20 -6.11 4.77
CA SER A 86 0.63 -6.70 3.50
C SER A 86 1.54 -7.89 3.74
N GLY A 87 1.59 -8.80 2.77
CA GLY A 87 2.41 -9.98 2.88
C GLY A 87 2.26 -10.92 1.70
N VAL A 88 2.83 -12.10 1.86
CA VAL A 88 2.82 -13.17 0.85
C VAL A 88 2.41 -14.48 1.49
N ILE A 89 1.59 -15.24 0.77
CA ILE A 89 1.18 -16.60 1.10
C ILE A 89 1.81 -17.53 0.08
N ASN A 90 2.46 -18.59 0.52
CA ASN A 90 2.90 -19.69 -0.33
C ASN A 90 1.98 -20.89 -0.07
N PRO A 91 1.01 -21.17 -0.95
CA PRO A 91 0.06 -22.26 -0.75
C PRO A 91 0.72 -23.64 -0.84
N GLU A 92 1.77 -23.79 -1.65
CA GLU A 92 2.48 -25.07 -1.83
C GLU A 92 3.28 -25.45 -0.59
N ALA A 93 3.95 -24.45 0.02
CA ALA A 93 4.69 -24.66 1.26
C ALA A 93 3.80 -24.58 2.51
N ASN A 94 2.53 -24.21 2.37
CA ASN A 94 1.60 -23.92 3.47
C ASN A 94 2.21 -22.92 4.48
N THR A 95 2.79 -21.85 3.97
CA THR A 95 3.42 -20.80 4.78
C THR A 95 2.88 -19.42 4.37
N ALA A 96 2.88 -18.51 5.33
CA ALA A 96 2.55 -17.12 5.06
C ALA A 96 3.44 -16.19 5.89
N GLY A 97 3.66 -14.99 5.37
CA GLY A 97 4.47 -13.99 6.05
C GLY A 97 3.92 -12.58 5.86
N PHE A 98 3.97 -11.79 6.92
CA PHE A 98 3.69 -10.36 6.86
C PHE A 98 4.96 -9.60 6.48
N ALA A 99 4.88 -8.83 5.41
CA ALA A 99 5.91 -7.87 5.04
C ALA A 99 5.73 -6.54 5.78
N PHE A 100 4.47 -6.21 6.09
CA PHE A 100 4.13 -4.95 6.73
C PHE A 100 2.87 -5.10 7.58
N VAL A 101 2.92 -4.55 8.80
CA VAL A 101 1.77 -4.43 9.71
C VAL A 101 1.82 -3.07 10.36
N ARG A 102 0.77 -2.25 10.17
CA ARG A 102 0.68 -0.93 10.78
C ARG A 102 -0.72 -0.63 11.24
N ARG A 103 -0.86 -0.09 12.45
CA ARG A 103 -2.11 0.49 12.93
C ARG A 103 -2.24 1.94 12.46
N LEU A 104 -3.42 2.28 11.98
CA LEU A 104 -3.83 3.64 11.65
C LEU A 104 -5.02 4.02 12.53
N ASP A 105 -4.89 5.15 13.19
CA ASP A 105 -5.94 5.69 14.07
C ASP A 105 -6.79 6.72 13.31
N ASN A 106 -8.06 6.80 13.64
CA ASN A 106 -9.01 7.80 13.10
C ASN A 106 -9.13 7.79 11.56
N VAL A 107 -9.07 6.62 10.93
CA VAL A 107 -9.30 6.48 9.50
C VAL A 107 -10.79 6.47 9.21
N ILE A 108 -11.21 7.24 8.23
CA ILE A 108 -12.56 7.21 7.68
C ILE A 108 -12.51 6.47 6.33
N ASN A 109 -13.54 5.67 6.03
CA ASN A 109 -13.70 4.94 4.77
C ASN A 109 -12.64 3.84 4.52
N ALA A 110 -12.62 2.82 5.39
CA ALA A 110 -11.87 1.61 5.06
C ALA A 110 -12.43 0.95 3.78
N PRO A 111 -11.56 0.43 2.93
CA PRO A 111 -12.00 -0.30 1.75
C PRO A 111 -12.81 -1.55 2.14
N THR A 112 -13.80 -1.87 1.32
CA THR A 112 -14.56 -3.11 1.48
C THR A 112 -13.69 -4.28 1.06
N LEU A 113 -13.57 -5.28 1.93
CA LEU A 113 -12.85 -6.51 1.62
C LEU A 113 -13.62 -7.33 0.58
N THR A 114 -12.89 -7.95 -0.33
CA THR A 114 -13.44 -8.97 -1.22
C THR A 114 -13.28 -10.33 -0.56
N PRO A 115 -14.36 -11.00 -0.15
CA PRO A 115 -14.27 -12.32 0.49
C PRO A 115 -13.57 -13.34 -0.41
N GLY A 116 -12.81 -14.25 0.22
CA GLY A 116 -12.03 -15.24 -0.51
C GLY A 116 -11.63 -16.45 0.33
N ALA A 117 -10.66 -17.18 -0.19
CA ALA A 117 -10.20 -18.44 0.38
C ALA A 117 -9.35 -18.28 1.64
N TYR A 118 -8.95 -17.05 2.00
CA TYR A 118 -8.15 -16.75 3.17
C TYR A 118 -8.85 -15.76 4.08
N SER A 119 -8.46 -15.74 5.35
CA SER A 119 -8.97 -14.78 6.34
C SER A 119 -7.81 -14.25 7.18
N LEU A 120 -7.84 -12.96 7.49
CA LEU A 120 -7.04 -12.37 8.55
C LEU A 120 -7.82 -12.50 9.84
N ARG A 121 -7.30 -13.28 10.78
CA ARG A 121 -7.89 -13.49 12.10
C ARG A 121 -7.15 -12.70 13.14
N LEU A 122 -7.86 -11.84 13.85
CA LEU A 122 -7.33 -11.16 15.03
C LEU A 122 -7.60 -12.02 16.26
N VAL A 123 -6.57 -12.22 17.07
CA VAL A 123 -6.70 -13.02 18.30
C VAL A 123 -6.23 -12.25 19.53
N ASP A 124 -6.78 -12.59 20.68
CA ASP A 124 -6.38 -12.04 21.97
C ASP A 124 -5.15 -12.73 22.57
N GLY A 125 -4.82 -12.40 23.83
CA GLY A 125 -3.68 -12.99 24.55
C GLY A 125 -3.86 -14.44 24.96
N GLN A 126 -5.05 -15.02 24.79
CA GLN A 126 -5.39 -16.42 25.04
C GLN A 126 -5.59 -17.19 23.71
N ASN A 127 -5.23 -16.60 22.58
CA ASN A 127 -5.48 -17.09 21.23
C ASN A 127 -6.98 -17.27 20.90
N ALA A 128 -7.87 -16.57 21.60
CA ALA A 128 -9.27 -16.56 21.24
C ALA A 128 -9.53 -15.59 20.09
N PRO A 129 -10.31 -15.97 19.06
CA PRO A 129 -10.59 -15.12 17.92
C PRO A 129 -11.46 -13.93 18.35
N LEU A 130 -11.03 -12.72 17.95
CA LEU A 130 -11.75 -11.48 18.17
C LEU A 130 -12.51 -11.04 16.91
N ALA A 131 -11.92 -11.26 15.73
CA ALA A 131 -12.53 -10.96 14.45
C ALA A 131 -11.87 -11.76 13.32
N ASP A 132 -12.64 -12.04 12.28
CA ASP A 132 -12.20 -12.69 11.04
C ASP A 132 -12.52 -11.77 9.85
N TYR A 133 -11.54 -11.57 8.97
CA TYR A 133 -11.65 -10.73 7.79
C TYR A 133 -11.29 -11.55 6.55
N PRO A 134 -12.28 -12.19 5.89
CA PRO A 134 -12.03 -12.98 4.71
C PRO A 134 -11.57 -12.13 3.53
N PHE A 135 -10.59 -12.61 2.77
CA PHE A 135 -10.03 -11.89 1.62
C PHE A 135 -9.56 -12.84 0.52
N SER A 136 -9.41 -12.29 -0.69
CA SER A 136 -8.80 -12.96 -1.83
C SER A 136 -7.43 -12.35 -2.10
N PRO A 137 -6.33 -13.12 -1.97
CA PRO A 137 -5.03 -12.67 -2.42
C PRO A 137 -4.92 -12.73 -3.95
N THR A 138 -3.93 -12.07 -4.50
CA THR A 138 -3.62 -12.02 -5.95
C THR A 138 -2.29 -12.69 -6.24
N GLU A 139 -2.13 -13.25 -7.44
CA GLU A 139 -0.85 -13.78 -7.88
C GLU A 139 0.22 -12.69 -7.92
N VAL A 140 1.43 -13.02 -7.48
CA VAL A 140 2.57 -12.12 -7.54
C VAL A 140 3.23 -12.25 -8.91
N GLU A 141 3.27 -11.15 -9.68
CA GLU A 141 4.01 -11.13 -10.95
C GLU A 141 5.48 -11.50 -10.72
N HIS A 142 5.96 -12.47 -11.48
CA HIS A 142 7.36 -12.97 -11.42
C HIS A 142 7.79 -13.54 -10.05
N GLY A 143 6.86 -13.89 -9.16
CA GLY A 143 7.14 -14.48 -7.86
C GLY A 143 6.42 -15.80 -7.64
N GLU A 144 6.90 -16.57 -6.66
CA GLU A 144 6.19 -17.75 -6.16
C GLU A 144 5.26 -17.34 -5.02
N GLY A 145 3.93 -17.53 -5.20
CA GLY A 145 2.95 -17.30 -4.15
C GLY A 145 1.89 -16.26 -4.47
N LEU A 146 1.12 -15.94 -3.45
CA LEU A 146 -0.01 -15.03 -3.51
C LEU A 146 0.26 -13.81 -2.62
N GLY A 147 0.21 -12.62 -3.21
CA GLY A 147 0.35 -11.36 -2.48
C GLY A 147 -0.98 -10.87 -1.91
N PHE A 148 -0.93 -10.19 -0.78
CA PHE A 148 -2.08 -9.48 -0.25
C PHE A 148 -1.72 -8.12 0.31
N ASN A 149 -2.67 -7.19 0.24
CA ASN A 149 -2.62 -5.89 0.89
C ASN A 149 -4.04 -5.58 1.38
N GLN A 150 -4.24 -5.57 2.68
CA GLN A 150 -5.57 -5.46 3.29
C GLN A 150 -5.62 -4.37 4.34
N VAL A 151 -6.77 -3.73 4.46
CA VAL A 151 -7.08 -2.78 5.53
C VAL A 151 -8.28 -3.33 6.28
N VAL A 152 -8.08 -3.67 7.55
CA VAL A 152 -9.11 -4.28 8.39
C VAL A 152 -9.34 -3.44 9.66
N THR A 153 -10.54 -3.50 10.23
CA THR A 153 -10.84 -2.81 11.49
C THR A 153 -9.97 -3.39 12.61
N PHE A 154 -9.31 -2.52 13.36
CA PHE A 154 -8.61 -2.94 14.57
C PHE A 154 -9.62 -3.21 15.69
N VAL A 155 -9.47 -4.35 16.36
CA VAL A 155 -10.26 -4.70 17.54
C VAL A 155 -9.40 -4.58 18.79
N ALA A 156 -9.88 -3.82 19.77
CA ALA A 156 -9.17 -3.67 21.04
C ALA A 156 -8.99 -5.06 21.72
N GLY A 157 -7.81 -5.29 22.26
CA GLY A 157 -7.45 -6.59 22.83
C GLY A 157 -6.66 -7.50 21.88
N THR A 158 -6.56 -7.17 20.60
CA THR A 158 -5.73 -7.91 19.63
C THR A 158 -4.28 -8.01 20.13
N ARG A 159 -3.73 -9.21 20.13
CA ARG A 159 -2.35 -9.54 20.50
C ARG A 159 -1.57 -10.18 19.36
N ALA A 160 -2.28 -10.93 18.50
CA ALA A 160 -1.66 -11.49 17.30
C ALA A 160 -2.63 -11.45 16.11
N ILE A 161 -2.08 -11.64 14.93
CA ILE A 161 -2.80 -11.70 13.66
C ILE A 161 -2.36 -12.98 12.98
N GLU A 162 -3.34 -13.76 12.57
CA GLU A 162 -3.15 -15.03 11.87
C GLU A 162 -3.70 -14.94 10.46
N ILE A 163 -3.07 -15.62 9.51
CA ILE A 163 -3.61 -15.86 8.18
C ILE A 163 -4.16 -17.28 8.19
N VAL A 164 -5.44 -17.42 7.91
CA VAL A 164 -6.15 -18.71 8.00
C VAL A 164 -6.76 -19.04 6.65
N GLN A 165 -6.58 -20.26 6.18
CA GLN A 165 -7.29 -20.73 4.99
C GLN A 165 -8.72 -21.12 5.37
N THR A 166 -9.72 -20.51 4.72
CA THR A 166 -11.13 -20.64 5.10
C THR A 166 -11.68 -22.05 4.94
N SER A 167 -11.09 -22.86 4.04
CA SER A 167 -11.57 -24.25 3.77
C SER A 167 -11.20 -25.26 4.84
N ASN A 168 -10.09 -25.06 5.58
CA ASN A 168 -9.55 -26.06 6.51
C ASN A 168 -9.07 -25.49 7.85
N GLY A 169 -9.13 -24.17 8.03
CA GLY A 169 -8.68 -23.49 9.25
C GLY A 169 -7.16 -23.57 9.49
N GLN A 170 -6.39 -23.99 8.49
CA GLN A 170 -4.92 -24.05 8.54
C GLN A 170 -4.31 -22.79 7.90
N VAL A 171 -3.16 -22.44 8.43
CA VAL A 171 -2.23 -21.42 7.91
C VAL A 171 -0.96 -22.11 7.54
#